data_878d87db93346b1edcd292def29e37b1
#
_entry.id   878d87db93346b1edcd292def29e37b1
#
_cell.length_a   1.000
_cell.length_b   1.000
_cell.length_c   1.000
_cell.angle_alpha   90.00
_cell.angle_beta   90.00
_cell.angle_gamma   90.00
#
_symmetry.space_group_name_H-M   'P 1'
#
loop_
_entity.id
_entity.type
_entity.pdbx_description
1 polymer ?
#
loop_
_entity_poly.entity_id
_entity_poly.type
_entity_poly.pdbx_seq_one_letter_code
_entity_poly.pdbx_strand_id
1 'polypeptide(L)'
;MAKDIDSIFFDITPDIEELALKCEKNNAIDKELYTKYEVKRGLRDLNGKGVLAGLTNISDVCASKVVNGETVPCAGNLYYRGYNIKDLVKGFLDAKHPGYEETAYLLLFGELPTKEELKNFQEMIGERRTLPPNFVRDVILKAPSRDMMNSIARSILQLYSYDDKADDTSIPNVLRQCLNLISQFPMLMVYGYHAYNYRRGEDLYIYAPDPNLSTAENILMMLREDRKYTKLEAKILDMALVLHMD
;
A
#
# COMPACT_ATOMS: atom_id res chain seq x y z
N MET A 1 3.02 33.05 -32.60
CA MET A 1 2.93 32.72 -31.16
C MET A 1 3.12 31.21 -31.03
N ALA A 2 4.22 30.76 -30.44
CA ALA A 2 4.37 29.35 -30.12
C ALA A 2 3.26 29.01 -29.10
N LYS A 3 2.37 28.06 -29.44
CA LYS A 3 1.44 27.50 -28.46
C LYS A 3 2.29 26.93 -27.33
N ASP A 4 1.96 27.28 -26.08
CA ASP A 4 2.60 26.72 -24.92
C ASP A 4 2.41 25.21 -25.01
N ILE A 5 3.50 24.46 -25.07
CA ILE A 5 3.45 22.99 -25.25
C ILE A 5 2.67 22.36 -24.08
N ASP A 6 2.72 22.94 -22.90
CA ASP A 6 1.99 22.46 -21.74
C ASP A 6 0.47 22.56 -21.93
N SER A 7 -0.05 23.61 -22.60
CA SER A 7 -1.49 23.76 -22.84
C SER A 7 -2.05 22.67 -23.77
N ILE A 8 -1.27 22.19 -24.72
CA ILE A 8 -1.71 21.13 -25.67
C ILE A 8 -1.97 19.79 -24.92
N PHE A 9 -1.24 19.53 -23.87
CA PHE A 9 -1.34 18.26 -23.15
C PHE A 9 -2.31 18.28 -21.96
N PHE A 10 -2.61 19.45 -21.41
CA PHE A 10 -3.34 19.54 -20.15
C PHE A 10 -4.67 20.31 -20.23
N ASP A 11 -4.85 21.15 -21.26
CA ASP A 11 -6.06 21.94 -21.39
C ASP A 11 -7.14 21.19 -22.20
N ILE A 12 -8.37 21.27 -21.72
CA ILE A 12 -9.53 20.83 -22.49
C ILE A 12 -9.90 21.98 -23.43
N THR A 13 -9.66 21.78 -24.74
CA THR A 13 -9.98 22.76 -25.75
C THR A 13 -11.44 22.64 -26.20
N PRO A 14 -12.04 23.69 -26.82
CA PRO A 14 -13.39 23.59 -27.35
C PRO A 14 -13.61 22.44 -28.35
N ASP A 15 -12.59 22.09 -29.15
CA ASP A 15 -12.63 20.95 -30.02
C ASP A 15 -12.74 19.62 -29.30
N ILE A 16 -12.04 19.48 -28.14
CA ILE A 16 -12.14 18.30 -27.26
C ILE A 16 -13.53 18.23 -26.63
N GLU A 17 -14.10 19.37 -26.23
CA GLU A 17 -15.48 19.41 -25.67
C GLU A 17 -16.52 18.96 -26.72
N GLU A 18 -16.41 19.45 -27.96
CA GLU A 18 -17.32 19.04 -29.05
C GLU A 18 -17.19 17.52 -29.34
N LEU A 19 -15.97 17.00 -29.40
CA LEU A 19 -15.72 15.58 -29.61
C LEU A 19 -16.21 14.73 -28.44
N ALA A 20 -16.09 15.22 -27.22
CA ALA A 20 -16.60 14.54 -26.03
C ALA A 20 -18.12 14.35 -26.08
N LEU A 21 -18.88 15.36 -26.53
CA LEU A 21 -20.32 15.23 -26.73
C LEU A 21 -20.67 14.17 -27.79
N LYS A 22 -19.89 14.05 -28.86
CA LYS A 22 -20.06 12.98 -29.85
C LYS A 22 -19.77 11.59 -29.24
N CYS A 23 -18.72 11.49 -28.42
CA CYS A 23 -18.41 10.26 -27.71
C CYS A 23 -19.54 9.86 -26.75
N GLU A 24 -20.03 10.78 -25.95
CA GLU A 24 -21.11 10.54 -24.99
C GLU A 24 -22.37 10.03 -25.68
N LYS A 25 -22.79 10.69 -26.75
CA LYS A 25 -23.96 10.32 -27.55
C LYS A 25 -23.86 8.92 -28.17
N ASN A 26 -22.68 8.59 -28.72
CA ASN A 26 -22.50 7.37 -29.52
C ASN A 26 -22.08 6.15 -28.69
N ASN A 27 -21.61 6.35 -27.46
CA ASN A 27 -21.14 5.26 -26.58
C ASN A 27 -22.12 4.94 -25.45
N ALA A 28 -23.30 5.54 -25.44
CA ALA A 28 -24.33 5.24 -24.47
C ALA A 28 -24.80 3.78 -24.64
N ILE A 29 -24.65 2.98 -23.58
CA ILE A 29 -25.15 1.61 -23.51
C ILE A 29 -26.43 1.62 -22.65
N ASP A 30 -27.50 1.03 -23.19
CA ASP A 30 -28.75 0.89 -22.45
C ASP A 30 -28.51 0.06 -21.19
N LYS A 31 -28.90 0.61 -20.05
CA LYS A 31 -28.72 -0.03 -18.74
C LYS A 31 -29.50 -1.36 -18.62
N GLU A 32 -30.61 -1.52 -19.35
CA GLU A 32 -31.38 -2.73 -19.37
C GLU A 32 -30.59 -3.93 -19.95
N LEU A 33 -29.64 -3.66 -20.84
CA LEU A 33 -28.77 -4.69 -21.39
C LEU A 33 -27.89 -5.38 -20.34
N TYR A 34 -27.48 -4.67 -19.30
CA TYR A 34 -26.72 -5.26 -18.19
C TYR A 34 -27.53 -6.30 -17.45
N THR A 35 -28.82 -6.04 -17.23
CA THR A 35 -29.73 -7.02 -16.62
C THR A 35 -30.06 -8.17 -17.58
N LYS A 36 -30.34 -7.84 -18.84
CA LYS A 36 -30.68 -8.83 -19.88
C LYS A 36 -29.57 -9.85 -20.12
N TYR A 37 -28.32 -9.44 -20.09
CA TYR A 37 -27.17 -10.30 -20.31
C TYR A 37 -26.46 -10.72 -19.02
N GLU A 38 -27.06 -10.46 -17.85
CA GLU A 38 -26.48 -10.78 -16.54
C GLU A 38 -25.05 -10.29 -16.34
N VAL A 39 -24.75 -9.11 -16.88
CA VAL A 39 -23.41 -8.53 -16.83
C VAL A 39 -23.10 -8.03 -15.42
N LYS A 40 -22.09 -8.60 -14.78
CA LYS A 40 -21.61 -8.19 -13.47
C LYS A 40 -20.69 -6.95 -13.59
N ARG A 41 -20.76 -6.06 -12.61
CA ARG A 41 -19.89 -4.86 -12.54
C ARG A 41 -18.63 -5.18 -11.73
N GLY A 42 -17.64 -5.77 -12.36
CA GLY A 42 -16.42 -6.20 -11.68
C GLY A 42 -16.72 -7.26 -10.61
N LEU A 43 -16.27 -7.03 -9.38
CA LEU A 43 -16.45 -7.93 -8.24
C LEU A 43 -17.79 -7.71 -7.50
N ARG A 44 -18.81 -7.19 -8.22
CA ARG A 44 -20.16 -6.99 -7.66
C ARG A 44 -21.21 -7.64 -8.52
N ASP A 45 -22.21 -8.22 -7.85
CA ASP A 45 -23.43 -8.74 -8.49
C ASP A 45 -24.36 -7.59 -8.91
N LEU A 46 -25.40 -7.90 -9.69
CA LEU A 46 -26.37 -6.92 -10.23
C LEU A 46 -27.02 -6.07 -9.13
N ASN A 47 -27.25 -6.66 -7.95
CA ASN A 47 -27.83 -6.00 -6.77
C ASN A 47 -26.80 -5.15 -5.99
N GLY A 48 -25.55 -5.05 -6.47
CA GLY A 48 -24.47 -4.33 -5.81
C GLY A 48 -23.75 -5.08 -4.69
N LYS A 49 -24.19 -6.31 -4.35
CA LYS A 49 -23.51 -7.17 -3.37
C LYS A 49 -22.17 -7.67 -3.92
N GLY A 50 -21.18 -7.80 -3.05
CA GLY A 50 -19.89 -8.41 -3.41
C GLY A 50 -20.08 -9.88 -3.83
N VAL A 51 -19.27 -10.34 -4.79
CA VAL A 51 -19.22 -11.75 -5.19
C VAL A 51 -18.05 -12.44 -4.53
N LEU A 52 -18.18 -13.74 -4.29
CA LEU A 52 -17.05 -14.58 -3.84
C LEU A 52 -16.08 -14.76 -5.01
N ALA A 53 -14.93 -14.06 -4.94
CA ALA A 53 -13.90 -14.08 -5.98
C ALA A 53 -12.83 -15.16 -5.73
N GLY A 54 -12.66 -15.60 -4.49
CA GLY A 54 -11.66 -16.58 -4.09
C GLY A 54 -11.73 -16.91 -2.60
N LEU A 55 -10.83 -17.78 -2.16
CA LEU A 55 -10.67 -18.14 -0.76
C LEU A 55 -9.33 -17.61 -0.25
N THR A 56 -9.31 -17.15 0.98
CA THR A 56 -8.09 -16.76 1.70
C THR A 56 -8.11 -17.34 3.11
N ASN A 57 -6.93 -17.62 3.63
CA ASN A 57 -6.70 -17.98 5.04
C ASN A 57 -5.81 -16.95 5.75
N ILE A 58 -5.59 -15.78 5.11
CA ILE A 58 -4.69 -14.75 5.63
C ILE A 58 -5.43 -13.83 6.59
N SER A 59 -6.59 -13.33 6.19
CA SER A 59 -7.38 -12.41 7.00
C SER A 59 -8.87 -12.68 6.87
N ASP A 60 -9.64 -12.22 7.87
CA ASP A 60 -11.10 -12.23 7.87
C ASP A 60 -11.63 -10.96 8.55
N VAL A 61 -12.49 -10.25 7.83
CA VAL A 61 -13.17 -9.05 8.33
C VAL A 61 -14.66 -9.35 8.47
N CYS A 62 -15.12 -9.49 9.69
CA CYS A 62 -16.53 -9.73 9.99
C CYS A 62 -17.23 -8.43 10.40
N ALA A 63 -18.14 -7.93 9.56
CA ALA A 63 -18.97 -6.75 9.84
C ALA A 63 -20.49 -7.10 9.87
N SER A 64 -20.84 -8.31 9.44
CA SER A 64 -22.22 -8.79 9.43
C SER A 64 -22.26 -10.31 9.63
N LYS A 65 -23.40 -10.82 10.09
CA LYS A 65 -23.66 -12.25 10.25
C LYS A 65 -25.04 -12.60 9.71
N VAL A 66 -25.23 -13.85 9.33
CA VAL A 66 -26.53 -14.36 8.92
C VAL A 66 -27.27 -14.90 10.14
N VAL A 67 -28.47 -14.35 10.40
CA VAL A 67 -29.39 -14.80 11.45
C VAL A 67 -30.73 -15.08 10.79
N ASN A 68 -31.21 -16.31 10.92
CA ASN A 68 -32.49 -16.77 10.30
C ASN A 68 -32.61 -16.48 8.79
N GLY A 69 -31.47 -16.56 8.06
CA GLY A 69 -31.44 -16.31 6.61
C GLY A 69 -31.29 -14.84 6.23
N GLU A 70 -31.32 -13.91 7.17
CA GLU A 70 -31.13 -12.48 6.95
C GLU A 70 -29.72 -12.03 7.38
N THR A 71 -29.11 -11.15 6.59
CA THR A 71 -27.83 -10.53 6.95
C THR A 71 -28.05 -9.37 7.90
N VAL A 72 -27.57 -9.49 9.13
CA VAL A 72 -27.65 -8.45 10.16
C VAL A 72 -26.24 -7.91 10.48
N PRO A 73 -26.09 -6.59 10.72
CA PRO A 73 -24.82 -6.02 11.17
C PRO A 73 -24.36 -6.63 12.49
N CYS A 74 -23.06 -6.77 12.67
CA CYS A 74 -22.45 -7.13 13.95
C CYS A 74 -21.27 -6.19 14.27
N ALA A 75 -20.77 -6.28 15.51
CA ALA A 75 -19.55 -5.56 15.85
C ALA A 75 -18.41 -6.00 14.91
N GLY A 76 -17.68 -5.04 14.35
CA GLY A 76 -16.54 -5.32 13.46
C GLY A 76 -15.46 -6.12 14.18
N ASN A 77 -14.99 -7.17 13.54
CA ASN A 77 -13.85 -7.96 14.00
C ASN A 77 -12.90 -8.16 12.83
N LEU A 78 -11.61 -8.06 13.11
CA LEU A 78 -10.52 -8.34 12.20
C LEU A 78 -9.70 -9.51 12.76
N TYR A 79 -9.43 -10.48 11.92
CA TYR A 79 -8.60 -11.64 12.25
C TYR A 79 -7.46 -11.74 11.24
N TYR A 80 -6.26 -11.98 11.73
CA TYR A 80 -5.08 -12.32 10.93
C TYR A 80 -4.66 -13.75 11.25
N ARG A 81 -4.65 -14.63 10.24
CA ARG A 81 -4.31 -16.06 10.41
C ARG A 81 -5.06 -16.72 11.57
N GLY A 82 -6.32 -16.30 11.82
CA GLY A 82 -7.16 -16.81 12.89
C GLY A 82 -6.99 -16.14 14.25
N TYR A 83 -6.00 -15.26 14.42
CA TYR A 83 -5.83 -14.46 15.64
C TYR A 83 -6.67 -13.20 15.59
N ASN A 84 -7.41 -12.90 16.66
CA ASN A 84 -8.13 -11.64 16.76
C ASN A 84 -7.13 -10.48 16.89
N ILE A 85 -7.36 -9.40 16.15
CA ILE A 85 -6.47 -8.22 16.14
C ILE A 85 -6.25 -7.64 17.53
N LYS A 86 -7.26 -7.70 18.42
CA LYS A 86 -7.13 -7.20 19.80
C LYS A 86 -6.14 -8.02 20.62
N ASP A 87 -6.10 -9.34 20.40
CA ASP A 87 -5.18 -10.24 21.09
C ASP A 87 -3.75 -10.05 20.58
N LEU A 88 -3.57 -9.85 19.27
CA LEU A 88 -2.27 -9.50 18.67
C LEU A 88 -1.74 -8.19 19.24
N VAL A 89 -2.56 -7.13 19.22
CA VAL A 89 -2.19 -5.81 19.77
C VAL A 89 -1.81 -5.94 21.26
N LYS A 90 -2.60 -6.64 22.04
CA LYS A 90 -2.29 -6.88 23.47
C LYS A 90 -0.97 -7.65 23.62
N GLY A 91 -0.74 -8.67 22.79
CA GLY A 91 0.46 -9.52 22.83
C GLY A 91 1.74 -8.72 22.68
N PHE A 92 1.90 -7.96 21.61
CA PHE A 92 3.12 -7.18 21.38
C PHE A 92 3.26 -5.97 22.34
N LEU A 93 2.14 -5.40 22.83
CA LEU A 93 2.18 -4.36 23.85
C LEU A 93 2.70 -4.89 25.19
N ASP A 94 2.24 -6.06 25.62
CA ASP A 94 2.66 -6.71 26.86
C ASP A 94 4.14 -7.18 26.75
N ALA A 95 4.53 -7.67 25.57
CA ALA A 95 5.91 -8.07 25.26
C ALA A 95 6.86 -6.88 25.06
N LYS A 96 6.33 -5.64 24.89
CA LYS A 96 7.08 -4.39 24.76
C LYS A 96 7.98 -4.32 23.52
N HIS A 97 7.53 -4.88 22.39
CA HIS A 97 8.22 -4.76 21.11
C HIS A 97 7.27 -4.19 20.03
N PRO A 98 7.79 -3.73 18.86
CA PRO A 98 6.97 -3.31 17.73
C PRO A 98 6.13 -4.47 17.19
N GLY A 99 4.87 -4.17 16.84
CA GLY A 99 3.93 -5.18 16.35
C GLY A 99 3.94 -5.37 14.84
N TYR A 100 4.43 -4.39 14.07
CA TYR A 100 4.39 -4.45 12.60
C TYR A 100 5.18 -5.63 12.05
N GLU A 101 6.43 -5.80 12.45
CA GLU A 101 7.30 -6.88 11.96
C GLU A 101 6.78 -8.26 12.41
N GLU A 102 6.28 -8.38 13.65
CA GLU A 102 5.65 -9.62 14.15
C GLU A 102 4.42 -10.00 13.34
N THR A 103 3.56 -9.02 13.06
CA THR A 103 2.34 -9.24 12.26
C THR A 103 2.68 -9.54 10.80
N ALA A 104 3.69 -8.88 10.21
CA ALA A 104 4.17 -9.19 8.86
C ALA A 104 4.68 -10.64 8.78
N TYR A 105 5.43 -11.08 9.79
CA TYR A 105 5.86 -12.48 9.90
C TYR A 105 4.66 -13.44 9.94
N LEU A 106 3.69 -13.15 10.81
CA LEU A 106 2.46 -13.97 10.93
C LEU A 106 1.72 -14.08 9.61
N LEU A 107 1.52 -12.96 8.89
CA LEU A 107 0.81 -12.96 7.61
C LEU A 107 1.55 -13.75 6.53
N LEU A 108 2.88 -13.63 6.45
CA LEU A 108 3.70 -14.34 5.48
C LEU A 108 3.81 -15.84 5.78
N PHE A 109 4.05 -16.21 7.02
CA PHE A 109 4.41 -17.58 7.39
C PHE A 109 3.30 -18.37 8.10
N GLY A 110 2.23 -17.70 8.53
CA GLY A 110 1.03 -18.37 9.09
C GLY A 110 1.08 -18.67 10.57
N GLU A 111 2.19 -18.36 11.26
CA GLU A 111 2.40 -18.59 12.69
C GLU A 111 3.14 -17.41 13.33
N LEU A 112 2.94 -17.21 14.62
CA LEU A 112 3.67 -16.18 15.37
C LEU A 112 5.13 -16.60 15.57
N PRO A 113 6.09 -15.66 15.40
CA PRO A 113 7.49 -15.96 15.56
C PRO A 113 7.88 -16.19 17.03
N THR A 114 8.85 -17.04 17.25
CA THR A 114 9.62 -17.03 18.50
C THR A 114 10.44 -15.73 18.59
N LYS A 115 10.97 -15.43 19.78
CA LYS A 115 11.82 -14.23 19.97
C LYS A 115 13.04 -14.20 19.05
N GLU A 116 13.63 -15.35 18.78
CA GLU A 116 14.79 -15.48 17.90
C GLU A 116 14.41 -15.27 16.42
N GLU A 117 13.32 -15.88 15.99
CA GLU A 117 12.79 -15.70 14.63
C GLU A 117 12.37 -14.25 14.36
N LEU A 118 11.69 -13.61 15.33
CA LEU A 118 11.34 -12.19 15.20
C LEU A 118 12.59 -11.33 15.06
N LYS A 119 13.60 -11.56 15.89
CA LYS A 119 14.87 -10.81 15.80
C LYS A 119 15.53 -11.00 14.44
N ASN A 120 15.66 -12.24 13.96
CA ASN A 120 16.25 -12.55 12.66
C ASN A 120 15.45 -11.92 11.52
N PHE A 121 14.12 -11.90 11.63
CA PHE A 121 13.24 -11.26 10.64
C PHE A 121 13.40 -9.74 10.63
N GLN A 122 13.48 -9.10 11.79
CA GLN A 122 13.75 -7.66 11.91
C GLN A 122 15.09 -7.27 11.30
N GLU A 123 16.15 -8.03 11.56
CA GLU A 123 17.47 -7.85 10.95
C GLU A 123 17.39 -7.99 9.42
N MET A 124 16.71 -9.03 8.93
CA MET A 124 16.50 -9.27 7.50
C MET A 124 15.77 -8.12 6.80
N ILE A 125 14.71 -7.58 7.40
CA ILE A 125 13.97 -6.42 6.89
C ILE A 125 14.83 -5.16 6.94
N GLY A 126 15.60 -4.98 8.03
CA GLY A 126 16.50 -3.85 8.21
C GLY A 126 17.58 -3.77 7.13
N GLU A 127 18.24 -4.88 6.83
CA GLU A 127 19.28 -4.97 5.80
C GLU A 127 18.75 -4.68 4.38
N ARG A 128 17.48 -4.94 4.12
CA ARG A 128 16.82 -4.70 2.82
C ARG A 128 16.28 -3.29 2.64
N ARG A 129 16.39 -2.40 3.63
CA ARG A 129 15.97 -1.00 3.54
C ARG A 129 16.92 -0.19 2.65
N THR A 130 16.98 -0.55 1.39
CA THR A 130 17.77 0.13 0.38
C THR A 130 17.04 0.16 -0.96
N LEU A 131 17.36 1.15 -1.79
CA LEU A 131 16.84 1.28 -3.15
C LEU A 131 18.00 1.15 -4.15
N PRO A 132 17.72 0.77 -5.41
CA PRO A 132 18.75 0.69 -6.44
C PRO A 132 19.53 2.00 -6.58
N PRO A 133 20.79 1.96 -7.04
CA PRO A 133 21.60 3.16 -7.25
C PRO A 133 20.86 4.20 -8.12
N ASN A 134 20.91 5.46 -7.68
CA ASN A 134 20.25 6.61 -8.34
C ASN A 134 18.72 6.57 -8.43
N PHE A 135 18.05 5.54 -7.91
CA PHE A 135 16.59 5.39 -8.00
C PHE A 135 15.83 6.60 -7.44
N VAL A 136 16.26 7.11 -6.29
CA VAL A 136 15.63 8.29 -5.67
C VAL A 136 15.70 9.48 -6.62
N ARG A 137 16.87 9.77 -7.19
CA ARG A 137 17.09 10.90 -8.10
C ARG A 137 16.30 10.74 -9.40
N ASP A 138 16.40 9.59 -10.03
CA ASP A 138 15.95 9.39 -11.43
C ASP A 138 14.48 8.97 -11.54
N VAL A 139 13.91 8.40 -10.47
CA VAL A 139 12.52 7.94 -10.45
C VAL A 139 11.66 8.83 -9.55
N ILE A 140 12.04 8.98 -8.27
CA ILE A 140 11.17 9.61 -7.27
C ILE A 140 11.21 11.15 -7.43
N LEU A 141 12.39 11.74 -7.47
CA LEU A 141 12.56 13.21 -7.50
C LEU A 141 12.26 13.82 -8.86
N LYS A 142 12.41 13.07 -9.95
CA LYS A 142 12.31 13.60 -11.31
C LYS A 142 10.87 13.96 -11.70
N ALA A 143 9.88 13.20 -11.24
CA ALA A 143 8.48 13.40 -11.58
C ALA A 143 7.55 13.20 -10.37
N PRO A 144 7.62 14.07 -9.34
CA PRO A 144 6.76 13.95 -8.19
C PRO A 144 5.29 14.18 -8.56
N SER A 145 4.39 13.43 -7.95
CA SER A 145 2.94 13.52 -8.17
C SER A 145 2.24 14.08 -6.93
N ARG A 146 1.14 14.83 -7.15
CA ARG A 146 0.21 15.18 -6.08
C ARG A 146 -0.52 13.96 -5.51
N ASP A 147 -0.62 12.91 -6.30
CA ASP A 147 -1.21 11.64 -5.92
C ASP A 147 -0.09 10.72 -5.42
N MET A 148 -0.02 10.53 -4.10
CA MET A 148 0.99 9.71 -3.44
C MET A 148 0.86 8.23 -3.82
N MET A 149 -0.37 7.72 -3.97
CA MET A 149 -0.58 6.33 -4.39
C MET A 149 -0.05 6.09 -5.80
N ASN A 150 -0.29 7.03 -6.73
CA ASN A 150 0.28 6.99 -8.07
C ASN A 150 1.81 7.05 -8.03
N SER A 151 2.40 7.89 -7.17
CA SER A 151 3.85 8.00 -7.00
C SER A 151 4.46 6.67 -6.55
N ILE A 152 3.86 6.03 -5.54
CA ILE A 152 4.30 4.73 -5.03
C ILE A 152 4.14 3.65 -6.12
N ALA A 153 2.98 3.58 -6.77
CA ALA A 153 2.70 2.58 -7.80
C ALA A 153 3.71 2.65 -8.96
N ARG A 154 4.02 3.87 -9.46
CA ARG A 154 5.05 4.07 -10.49
C ARG A 154 6.43 3.63 -10.03
N SER A 155 6.77 3.94 -8.79
CA SER A 155 8.06 3.53 -8.22
C SER A 155 8.18 2.01 -8.13
N ILE A 156 7.11 1.31 -7.73
CA ILE A 156 7.09 -0.16 -7.70
C ILE A 156 7.22 -0.73 -9.10
N LEU A 157 6.47 -0.22 -10.07
CA LEU A 157 6.57 -0.66 -11.46
C LEU A 157 7.98 -0.43 -12.03
N GLN A 158 8.64 0.66 -11.64
CA GLN A 158 10.01 0.92 -12.09
C GLN A 158 11.03 -0.04 -11.43
N LEU A 159 10.79 -0.53 -10.21
CA LEU A 159 11.64 -1.53 -9.56
C LEU A 159 11.73 -2.84 -10.37
N TYR A 160 10.70 -3.17 -11.15
CA TYR A 160 10.72 -4.30 -12.09
C TYR A 160 11.96 -4.29 -12.99
N SER A 161 12.35 -3.12 -13.49
CA SER A 161 13.50 -2.98 -14.40
C SER A 161 14.87 -3.22 -13.74
N TYR A 162 14.91 -3.35 -12.42
CA TYR A 162 16.11 -3.62 -11.63
C TYR A 162 16.17 -5.06 -11.10
N ASP A 163 15.18 -5.88 -11.41
CA ASP A 163 15.09 -7.27 -10.97
C ASP A 163 15.11 -8.23 -12.16
N ASP A 164 16.25 -8.84 -12.42
CA ASP A 164 16.44 -9.80 -13.52
C ASP A 164 15.55 -11.07 -13.41
N LYS A 165 14.92 -11.28 -12.24
CA LYS A 165 14.02 -12.39 -11.97
C LYS A 165 12.58 -11.91 -11.68
N ALA A 166 12.20 -10.75 -12.22
CA ALA A 166 10.88 -10.17 -11.95
C ALA A 166 9.72 -11.09 -12.34
N ASP A 167 9.87 -11.86 -13.41
CA ASP A 167 8.84 -12.77 -13.95
C ASP A 167 8.88 -14.19 -13.37
N ASP A 168 9.85 -14.51 -12.52
CA ASP A 168 9.91 -15.80 -11.85
C ASP A 168 8.89 -15.86 -10.71
N THR A 169 7.83 -16.65 -10.91
CA THR A 169 6.71 -16.84 -9.96
C THR A 169 6.95 -17.98 -8.97
N SER A 170 8.16 -18.52 -8.87
CA SER A 170 8.49 -19.51 -7.85
C SER A 170 8.33 -18.93 -6.44
N ILE A 171 7.87 -19.75 -5.49
CA ILE A 171 7.61 -19.32 -4.11
C ILE A 171 8.83 -18.64 -3.47
N PRO A 172 10.07 -19.15 -3.59
CA PRO A 172 11.25 -18.50 -3.04
C PRO A 172 11.49 -17.10 -3.64
N ASN A 173 11.28 -16.95 -4.96
CA ASN A 173 11.47 -15.66 -5.61
C ASN A 173 10.38 -14.65 -5.25
N VAL A 174 9.12 -15.07 -5.22
CA VAL A 174 8.01 -14.22 -4.78
C VAL A 174 8.21 -13.79 -3.33
N LEU A 175 8.63 -14.68 -2.44
CA LEU A 175 8.95 -14.32 -1.05
C LEU A 175 10.08 -13.29 -0.98
N ARG A 176 11.16 -13.46 -1.76
CA ARG A 176 12.24 -12.48 -1.87
C ARG A 176 11.72 -11.11 -2.29
N GLN A 177 10.86 -11.05 -3.30
CA GLN A 177 10.25 -9.81 -3.77
C GLN A 177 9.35 -9.19 -2.70
N CYS A 178 8.53 -9.96 -1.99
CA CYS A 178 7.71 -9.48 -0.88
C CYS A 178 8.56 -8.85 0.24
N LEU A 179 9.63 -9.52 0.65
CA LEU A 179 10.54 -9.01 1.68
C LEU A 179 11.21 -7.70 1.26
N ASN A 180 11.63 -7.59 0.00
CA ASN A 180 12.18 -6.36 -0.54
C ASN A 180 11.14 -5.23 -0.54
N LEU A 181 9.92 -5.48 -1.01
CA LEU A 181 8.85 -4.47 -1.04
C LEU A 181 8.46 -4.00 0.36
N ILE A 182 8.28 -4.91 1.32
CA ILE A 182 7.99 -4.56 2.73
C ILE A 182 9.05 -3.62 3.28
N SER A 183 10.33 -3.88 2.97
CA SER A 183 11.46 -3.08 3.44
C SER A 183 11.56 -1.72 2.72
N GLN A 184 11.21 -1.65 1.44
CA GLN A 184 11.38 -0.47 0.59
C GLN A 184 10.19 0.50 0.63
N PHE A 185 8.99 0.01 0.91
CA PHE A 185 7.76 0.82 0.90
C PHE A 185 7.84 2.09 1.75
N PRO A 186 8.37 2.06 2.98
CA PRO A 186 8.55 3.26 3.79
C PRO A 186 9.37 4.35 3.09
N MET A 187 10.45 3.97 2.39
CA MET A 187 11.26 4.91 1.63
C MET A 187 10.51 5.48 0.43
N LEU A 188 9.83 4.61 -0.35
CA LEU A 188 9.06 5.04 -1.52
C LEU A 188 7.98 6.07 -1.13
N MET A 189 7.30 5.81 -0.01
CA MET A 189 6.26 6.67 0.52
C MET A 189 6.83 8.02 0.99
N VAL A 190 7.81 7.99 1.87
CA VAL A 190 8.36 9.21 2.50
C VAL A 190 9.11 10.06 1.48
N TYR A 191 9.95 9.45 0.64
CA TYR A 191 10.69 10.21 -0.38
C TYR A 191 9.76 10.78 -1.46
N GLY A 192 8.69 10.05 -1.83
CA GLY A 192 7.65 10.57 -2.71
C GLY A 192 6.96 11.81 -2.14
N TYR A 193 6.65 11.78 -0.85
CA TYR A 193 6.07 12.91 -0.12
C TYR A 193 7.02 14.13 -0.09
N HIS A 194 8.29 13.93 0.25
CA HIS A 194 9.30 15.01 0.24
C HIS A 194 9.54 15.58 -1.17
N ALA A 195 9.57 14.72 -2.19
CA ALA A 195 9.69 15.16 -3.58
C ALA A 195 8.51 16.06 -4.01
N TYR A 196 7.30 15.70 -3.60
CA TYR A 196 6.11 16.50 -3.87
C TYR A 196 6.15 17.85 -3.15
N ASN A 197 6.51 17.88 -1.87
CA ASN A 197 6.61 19.10 -1.09
C ASN A 197 7.71 20.03 -1.62
N TYR A 198 8.86 19.48 -1.99
CA TYR A 198 9.95 20.22 -2.62
C TYR A 198 9.50 20.92 -3.92
N ARG A 199 8.72 20.25 -4.75
CA ARG A 199 8.14 20.87 -5.97
C ARG A 199 7.21 22.04 -5.63
N ARG A 200 6.66 22.11 -4.45
CA ARG A 200 5.80 23.20 -3.95
C ARG A 200 6.57 24.33 -3.27
N GLY A 201 7.89 24.23 -3.21
CA GLY A 201 8.77 25.25 -2.64
C GLY A 201 9.16 25.00 -1.19
N GLU A 202 8.91 23.82 -0.65
CA GLU A 202 9.43 23.40 0.65
C GLU A 202 10.88 22.89 0.52
N ASP A 203 11.59 22.77 1.63
CA ASP A 203 12.95 22.23 1.65
C ASP A 203 12.95 20.72 1.36
N LEU A 204 14.00 20.27 0.65
CA LEU A 204 14.21 18.86 0.36
C LEU A 204 15.21 18.27 1.35
N TYR A 205 14.74 17.25 2.07
CA TYR A 205 15.61 16.38 2.85
C TYR A 205 15.28 14.91 2.58
N ILE A 206 16.33 14.11 2.39
CA ILE A 206 16.25 12.68 2.14
C ILE A 206 17.17 11.98 3.13
N TYR A 207 16.59 11.32 4.11
CA TYR A 207 17.33 10.61 5.15
C TYR A 207 17.35 9.12 4.85
N ALA A 208 18.53 8.51 4.93
CA ALA A 208 18.65 7.05 4.86
C ALA A 208 17.97 6.41 6.08
N PRO A 209 17.28 5.27 5.91
CA PRO A 209 16.74 4.52 7.02
C PRO A 209 17.86 3.94 7.90
N ASP A 210 17.56 3.71 9.18
CA ASP A 210 18.41 2.99 10.12
C ASP A 210 17.98 1.50 10.14
N PRO A 211 18.86 0.55 9.86
CA PRO A 211 18.51 -0.87 9.86
C PRO A 211 18.08 -1.40 11.24
N ASN A 212 18.47 -0.73 12.32
CA ASN A 212 18.19 -1.15 13.69
C ASN A 212 16.85 -0.63 14.26
N LEU A 213 16.24 0.34 13.58
CA LEU A 213 14.93 0.88 13.98
C LEU A 213 13.79 0.05 13.40
N SER A 214 12.63 0.04 14.08
CA SER A 214 11.41 -0.54 13.52
C SER A 214 10.92 0.22 12.27
N THR A 215 9.99 -0.35 11.53
CA THR A 215 9.38 0.30 10.36
C THR A 215 8.71 1.61 10.73
N ALA A 216 7.94 1.64 11.82
CA ALA A 216 7.27 2.86 12.30
C ALA A 216 8.27 3.96 12.71
N GLU A 217 9.33 3.58 13.42
CA GLU A 217 10.39 4.53 13.81
C GLU A 217 11.12 5.09 12.60
N ASN A 218 11.44 4.26 11.62
CA ASN A 218 12.06 4.72 10.36
C ASN A 218 11.16 5.70 9.59
N ILE A 219 9.87 5.42 9.48
CA ILE A 219 8.93 6.34 8.83
C ILE A 219 8.97 7.70 9.51
N LEU A 220 8.84 7.75 10.84
CA LEU A 220 8.85 9.00 11.59
C LEU A 220 10.19 9.73 11.48
N MET A 221 11.30 9.01 11.60
CA MET A 221 12.64 9.55 11.51
C MET A 221 12.91 10.14 10.12
N MET A 222 12.54 9.44 9.05
CA MET A 222 12.73 9.92 7.69
C MET A 222 11.79 11.06 7.30
N LEU A 223 10.57 11.09 7.88
CA LEU A 223 9.53 12.08 7.57
C LEU A 223 9.84 13.47 8.14
N ARG A 224 10.59 13.56 9.25
CA ARG A 224 10.79 14.80 10.00
C ARG A 224 12.17 15.41 9.72
N GLU A 225 12.21 16.72 9.51
CA GLU A 225 13.45 17.46 9.27
C GLU A 225 14.47 17.26 10.40
N ASP A 226 14.02 17.32 11.67
CA ASP A 226 14.88 17.16 12.84
C ASP A 226 15.13 15.70 13.25
N ARG A 227 14.57 14.74 12.51
CA ARG A 227 14.60 13.28 12.76
C ARG A 227 14.06 12.84 14.12
N LYS A 228 13.39 13.73 14.86
CA LYS A 228 12.95 13.42 16.21
C LYS A 228 11.53 12.86 16.23
N TYR A 229 11.33 11.88 17.07
CA TYR A 229 10.03 11.32 17.40
C TYR A 229 10.03 10.81 18.84
N THR A 230 8.86 10.68 19.42
CA THR A 230 8.69 10.10 20.76
C THR A 230 8.37 8.61 20.64
N LYS A 231 8.67 7.85 21.68
CA LYS A 231 8.28 6.43 21.75
C LYS A 231 6.76 6.22 21.64
N LEU A 232 5.97 7.20 22.08
CA LEU A 232 4.51 7.13 21.97
C LEU A 232 4.07 7.27 20.51
N GLU A 233 4.63 8.21 19.75
CA GLU A 233 4.33 8.39 18.33
C GLU A 233 4.69 7.15 17.52
N ALA A 234 5.88 6.58 17.75
CA ALA A 234 6.30 5.34 17.11
C ALA A 234 5.31 4.19 17.39
N LYS A 235 4.89 4.05 18.65
CA LYS A 235 3.92 3.02 19.06
C LYS A 235 2.54 3.22 18.43
N ILE A 236 2.05 4.45 18.33
CA ILE A 236 0.77 4.77 17.69
C ILE A 236 0.83 4.45 16.21
N LEU A 237 1.90 4.85 15.52
CA LEU A 237 2.08 4.56 14.10
C LEU A 237 2.21 3.06 13.85
N ASP A 238 2.97 2.33 14.67
CA ASP A 238 3.13 0.88 14.59
C ASP A 238 1.78 0.16 14.69
N MET A 239 0.94 0.52 15.68
CA MET A 239 -0.42 -0.03 15.79
C MET A 239 -1.30 0.34 14.60
N ALA A 240 -1.19 1.57 14.07
CA ALA A 240 -1.94 1.97 12.90
C ALA A 240 -1.53 1.16 11.66
N LEU A 241 -0.24 0.89 11.47
CA LEU A 241 0.24 0.02 10.41
C LEU A 241 -0.32 -1.39 10.55
N VAL A 242 -0.26 -1.98 11.74
CA VAL A 242 -0.82 -3.32 12.03
C VAL A 242 -2.30 -3.42 11.65
N LEU A 243 -3.10 -2.40 11.95
CA LEU A 243 -4.54 -2.38 11.65
C LEU A 243 -4.86 -2.28 10.15
N HIS A 244 -3.89 -1.98 9.30
CA HIS A 244 -4.06 -1.75 7.85
C HIS A 244 -3.21 -2.71 7.00
N MET A 245 -2.82 -3.86 7.53
CA MET A 245 -1.99 -4.83 6.82
C MET A 245 -2.77 -5.75 5.86
N ASP A 246 -4.10 -5.71 5.90
CA ASP A 246 -4.99 -6.43 4.99
C ASP A 246 -5.61 -5.48 3.97
#